data_2340c7eb52e043ad65b8447b5fa450bf
#
_entry.id   2340c7eb52e043ad65b8447b5fa450bf
#
_cell.length_a   1.000
_cell.length_b   1.000
_cell.length_c   1.000
_cell.angle_alpha   90.00
_cell.angle_beta   90.00
_cell.angle_gamma   90.00
#
_symmetry.space_group_name_H-M   'P 1'
#
loop_
_entity.id
_entity.type
_entity.pdbx_description
1 polymer ?
#
loop_
_entity_poly.entity_id
_entity_poly.type
_entity_poly.pdbx_seq_one_letter_code
_entity_poly.pdbx_strand_id
1 'polypeptide(L)'
;MQRKTLHKQYKKLGISAVRRIGFSFFAVILIGSILLSLPMSHSVHSTSSYLDHLFVATSATCVTGLVTHVTASEYTLFGQIVIILLIQIGGLGFLTLMSMFFVLLKRKLTYANKLVMQEALNRNSLNETGIYIKRVIKYTVCFELIGAICLAFVFIPQFGILKGIYYSLFHAISAFCNAGFDILGNNSMVPYVGNVWINLVICGLIIAGGLGFVVWIDLRLSLIHYREHFKYFKMKRYLESLSLHTKIALISSFVLIFGGMTVIFILEFQNPLTLKSLPFSQKILASFFQSVTLRTAGFATVDMASLHQATKFFMSIIMFIGGSPAGTAGGVKTVTFVIGLLYVRALMRGDENIHVFKRTIDDQIVKRALTIMLISFAIALTGLFILSISEQADFIDLLFEVFSAFATVGLTAGITPTLTFVGKIVIIILMYIGRIGPITMVLIFVRKYNAKKGKDVNYIKEHILIG
;
A
#
# COMPACT_ATOMS: atom_id res chain seq x y z
N MET A 1 33.33 26.15 -5.81
CA MET A 1 32.23 26.94 -5.26
C MET A 1 30.86 26.60 -5.89
N GLN A 2 30.76 26.46 -7.19
CA GLN A 2 29.52 26.12 -7.92
C GLN A 2 28.86 24.77 -7.51
N ARG A 3 29.61 23.69 -7.27
CA ARG A 3 29.06 22.40 -6.83
C ARG A 3 28.33 22.46 -5.46
N LYS A 4 28.86 23.28 -4.52
CA LYS A 4 28.24 23.45 -3.19
C LYS A 4 26.92 24.25 -3.24
N THR A 5 26.85 25.25 -4.14
CA THR A 5 25.62 26.04 -4.37
C THR A 5 24.52 25.22 -5.04
N LEU A 6 24.88 24.41 -6.02
CA LEU A 6 23.97 23.48 -6.68
C LEU A 6 23.40 22.46 -5.67
N HIS A 7 24.24 21.81 -4.86
CA HIS A 7 23.78 20.85 -3.84
C HIS A 7 22.82 21.49 -2.81
N LYS A 8 23.06 22.75 -2.45
CA LYS A 8 22.20 23.52 -1.53
C LYS A 8 20.86 23.91 -2.17
N GLN A 9 20.85 24.21 -3.47
CA GLN A 9 19.63 24.43 -4.25
C GLN A 9 18.81 23.15 -4.42
N TYR A 10 19.47 22.01 -4.69
CA TYR A 10 18.82 20.69 -4.79
C TYR A 10 18.14 20.29 -3.47
N LYS A 11 18.82 20.47 -2.32
CA LYS A 11 18.28 20.16 -1.01
C LYS A 11 17.05 21.03 -0.64
N LYS A 12 17.06 22.30 -1.06
CA LYS A 12 15.95 23.26 -0.84
C LYS A 12 14.75 22.95 -1.72
N LEU A 13 14.98 22.47 -2.94
CA LEU A 13 13.94 22.03 -3.88
C LEU A 13 13.31 20.70 -3.45
N GLY A 14 14.08 19.74 -2.92
CA GLY A 14 13.58 18.46 -2.42
C GLY A 14 12.58 18.61 -1.27
N ILE A 15 12.90 19.41 -0.25
CA ILE A 15 11.97 19.66 0.87
C ILE A 15 10.67 20.35 0.39
N SER A 16 10.77 21.27 -0.58
CA SER A 16 9.62 21.89 -1.21
C SER A 16 8.75 20.89 -2.00
N ALA A 17 9.39 19.87 -2.61
CA ALA A 17 8.72 18.79 -3.32
C ALA A 17 7.92 17.89 -2.38
N VAL A 18 8.55 17.40 -1.32
CA VAL A 18 7.93 16.56 -0.30
C VAL A 18 6.70 17.23 0.33
N ARG A 19 6.80 18.52 0.67
CA ARG A 19 5.65 19.29 1.18
C ARG A 19 4.50 19.37 0.18
N ARG A 20 4.79 19.59 -1.11
CA ARG A 20 3.74 19.64 -2.14
C ARG A 20 3.02 18.30 -2.28
N ILE A 21 3.73 17.18 -2.15
CA ILE A 21 3.12 15.84 -2.16
C ILE A 21 2.11 15.70 -1.01
N GLY A 22 2.53 15.98 0.23
CA GLY A 22 1.65 15.91 1.39
C GLY A 22 0.42 16.81 1.24
N PHE A 23 0.62 18.09 0.95
CA PHE A 23 -0.51 19.01 0.76
C PHE A 23 -1.46 18.63 -0.37
N SER A 24 -0.94 18.04 -1.47
CA SER A 24 -1.79 17.59 -2.56
C SER A 24 -2.70 16.41 -2.17
N PHE A 25 -2.18 15.45 -1.41
CA PHE A 25 -3.01 14.36 -0.86
C PHE A 25 -4.07 14.90 0.11
N PHE A 26 -3.68 15.80 1.00
CA PHE A 26 -4.61 16.45 1.93
C PHE A 26 -5.72 17.21 1.20
N ALA A 27 -5.38 17.96 0.16
CA ALA A 27 -6.38 18.68 -0.66
C ALA A 27 -7.35 17.71 -1.37
N VAL A 28 -6.85 16.59 -1.90
CA VAL A 28 -7.71 15.55 -2.52
C VAL A 28 -8.67 14.95 -1.50
N ILE A 29 -8.18 14.65 -0.29
CA ILE A 29 -9.03 14.14 0.81
C ILE A 29 -10.13 15.14 1.17
N LEU A 30 -9.80 16.43 1.33
CA LEU A 30 -10.79 17.46 1.64
C LEU A 30 -11.84 17.62 0.52
N ILE A 31 -11.40 17.68 -0.74
CA ILE A 31 -12.33 17.75 -1.87
C ILE A 31 -13.23 16.51 -1.90
N GLY A 32 -12.63 15.32 -1.73
CA GLY A 32 -13.36 14.06 -1.68
C GLY A 32 -14.38 14.01 -0.54
N SER A 33 -14.03 14.47 0.66
CA SER A 33 -14.94 14.48 1.81
C SER A 33 -16.13 15.44 1.58
N ILE A 34 -15.88 16.60 0.98
CA ILE A 34 -16.96 17.55 0.60
C ILE A 34 -17.88 16.91 -0.45
N LEU A 35 -17.33 16.27 -1.48
CA LEU A 35 -18.15 15.60 -2.50
C LEU A 35 -18.98 14.46 -1.92
N LEU A 36 -18.42 13.66 -0.98
CA LEU A 36 -19.15 12.58 -0.32
C LEU A 36 -20.20 13.07 0.66
N SER A 37 -20.08 14.27 1.23
CA SER A 37 -21.07 14.87 2.13
C SER A 37 -22.24 15.52 1.41
N LEU A 38 -22.21 15.60 0.06
CA LEU A 38 -23.35 16.14 -0.69
C LEU A 38 -24.57 15.19 -0.60
N PRO A 39 -25.81 15.72 -0.49
CA PRO A 39 -27.02 14.89 -0.40
C PRO A 39 -27.20 13.89 -1.55
N MET A 40 -26.63 14.17 -2.72
CA MET A 40 -26.65 13.28 -3.87
C MET A 40 -25.68 12.09 -3.78
N SER A 41 -24.72 12.14 -2.85
CA SER A 41 -23.66 11.14 -2.70
C SER A 41 -24.04 10.00 -1.77
N HIS A 42 -24.94 10.22 -0.84
CA HIS A 42 -25.34 9.24 0.18
C HIS A 42 -26.84 8.95 0.14
N SER A 43 -27.25 7.85 0.77
CA SER A 43 -28.64 7.42 0.84
C SER A 43 -29.48 8.42 1.65
N VAL A 44 -30.77 8.52 1.32
CA VAL A 44 -31.73 9.39 2.04
C VAL A 44 -31.86 9.01 3.53
N HIS A 45 -31.60 7.74 3.86
CA HIS A 45 -31.63 7.24 5.23
C HIS A 45 -30.25 7.23 5.91
N SER A 46 -29.27 7.91 5.33
CA SER A 46 -27.94 8.02 5.90
C SER A 46 -27.96 8.73 7.25
N THR A 47 -27.26 8.12 8.23
CA THR A 47 -27.01 8.71 9.56
C THR A 47 -25.55 9.19 9.69
N SER A 48 -24.78 9.14 8.60
CA SER A 48 -23.36 9.47 8.59
C SER A 48 -23.11 10.94 8.88
N SER A 49 -22.15 11.20 9.75
CA SER A 49 -21.64 12.53 10.04
C SER A 49 -20.61 12.97 9.00
N TYR A 50 -20.30 14.29 8.95
CA TYR A 50 -19.20 14.76 8.10
C TYR A 50 -17.86 14.06 8.39
N LEU A 51 -17.62 13.68 9.66
CA LEU A 51 -16.41 12.93 10.03
C LEU A 51 -16.37 11.56 9.38
N ASP A 52 -17.52 10.88 9.19
CA ASP A 52 -17.60 9.60 8.49
C ASP A 52 -17.27 9.75 7.00
N HIS A 53 -17.77 10.80 6.35
CA HIS A 53 -17.40 11.11 4.96
C HIS A 53 -15.93 11.49 4.82
N LEU A 54 -15.34 12.21 5.79
CA LEU A 54 -13.91 12.49 5.83
C LEU A 54 -13.09 11.21 6.04
N PHE A 55 -13.57 10.31 6.90
CA PHE A 55 -12.94 9.00 7.14
C PHE A 55 -12.91 8.18 5.85
N VAL A 56 -14.05 8.02 5.18
CA VAL A 56 -14.15 7.26 3.92
C VAL A 56 -13.35 7.92 2.80
N ALA A 57 -13.37 9.26 2.66
CA ALA A 57 -12.54 9.97 1.69
C ALA A 57 -11.04 9.77 1.95
N THR A 58 -10.62 9.76 3.23
CA THR A 58 -9.24 9.46 3.62
C THR A 58 -8.89 8.03 3.29
N SER A 59 -9.74 7.08 3.67
CA SER A 59 -9.56 5.66 3.41
C SER A 59 -9.46 5.37 1.91
N ALA A 60 -10.34 5.95 1.09
CA ALA A 60 -10.31 5.80 -0.36
C ALA A 60 -9.04 6.42 -0.99
N THR A 61 -8.68 7.66 -0.60
CA THR A 61 -7.51 8.36 -1.12
C THR A 61 -6.20 7.71 -0.65
N CYS A 62 -6.16 7.22 0.59
CA CYS A 62 -5.00 6.48 1.12
C CYS A 62 -4.99 5.02 0.68
N VAL A 63 -6.06 4.58 -0.02
CA VAL A 63 -6.19 3.21 -0.52
C VAL A 63 -6.10 2.22 0.64
N THR A 64 -6.92 2.44 1.66
CA THR A 64 -6.92 1.63 2.89
C THR A 64 -8.03 0.59 2.87
N GLY A 65 -9.31 1.00 2.73
CA GLY A 65 -10.47 0.11 2.74
C GLY A 65 -11.24 0.06 4.06
N LEU A 66 -10.77 0.72 5.13
CA LEU A 66 -11.57 0.87 6.35
C LEU A 66 -12.75 1.79 6.09
N VAL A 67 -13.92 1.40 6.57
CA VAL A 67 -15.16 2.16 6.41
C VAL A 67 -15.96 2.16 7.72
N THR A 68 -16.58 3.29 8.05
CA THR A 68 -17.46 3.42 9.22
C THR A 68 -18.88 2.91 8.93
N HIS A 69 -19.27 2.93 7.66
CA HIS A 69 -20.55 2.43 7.16
C HIS A 69 -20.33 1.62 5.89
N VAL A 70 -21.21 0.65 5.64
CA VAL A 70 -21.12 -0.21 4.47
C VAL A 70 -21.28 0.60 3.18
N THR A 71 -20.27 0.58 2.32
CA THR A 71 -20.22 1.41 1.10
C THR A 71 -21.40 1.17 0.16
N ALA A 72 -21.87 -0.09 0.05
CA ALA A 72 -22.96 -0.48 -0.84
C ALA A 72 -24.31 0.12 -0.46
N SER A 73 -24.61 0.24 0.84
CA SER A 73 -25.88 0.77 1.36
C SER A 73 -25.86 2.26 1.66
N GLU A 74 -24.68 2.76 2.06
CA GLU A 74 -24.53 4.15 2.46
C GLU A 74 -24.43 5.09 1.26
N TYR A 75 -23.65 4.71 0.23
CA TYR A 75 -23.36 5.61 -0.89
C TYR A 75 -24.17 5.28 -2.14
N THR A 76 -24.75 6.30 -2.75
CA THR A 76 -25.41 6.23 -4.07
C THR A 76 -24.39 5.91 -5.16
N LEU A 77 -24.86 5.66 -6.39
CA LEU A 77 -23.98 5.48 -7.55
C LEU A 77 -22.99 6.65 -7.72
N PHE A 78 -23.45 7.90 -7.49
CA PHE A 78 -22.57 9.07 -7.56
C PHE A 78 -21.50 9.02 -6.47
N GLY A 79 -21.84 8.73 -5.21
CA GLY A 79 -20.88 8.58 -4.12
C GLY A 79 -19.88 7.45 -4.37
N GLN A 80 -20.32 6.32 -4.90
CA GLN A 80 -19.45 5.21 -5.27
C GLN A 80 -18.50 5.56 -6.42
N ILE A 81 -18.93 6.36 -7.39
CA ILE A 81 -18.05 6.90 -8.45
C ILE A 81 -17.00 7.84 -7.85
N VAL A 82 -17.36 8.69 -6.91
CA VAL A 82 -16.40 9.56 -6.20
C VAL A 82 -15.37 8.70 -5.47
N ILE A 83 -15.80 7.65 -4.75
CA ILE A 83 -14.90 6.73 -4.03
C ILE A 83 -13.91 6.08 -5.00
N ILE A 84 -14.37 5.55 -6.15
CA ILE A 84 -13.46 4.88 -7.08
C ILE A 84 -12.47 5.84 -7.73
N LEU A 85 -12.87 7.08 -7.98
CA LEU A 85 -11.97 8.13 -8.45
C LEU A 85 -10.91 8.48 -7.40
N LEU A 86 -11.29 8.57 -6.12
CA LEU A 86 -10.35 8.79 -5.02
C LEU A 86 -9.36 7.62 -4.88
N ILE A 87 -9.83 6.38 -5.00
CA ILE A 87 -9.00 5.17 -5.02
C ILE A 87 -7.99 5.24 -6.17
N GLN A 88 -8.42 5.60 -7.37
CA GLN A 88 -7.55 5.68 -8.54
C GLN A 88 -6.49 6.79 -8.38
N ILE A 89 -6.89 7.95 -7.84
CA ILE A 89 -5.97 9.06 -7.53
C ILE A 89 -4.95 8.62 -6.47
N GLY A 90 -5.42 7.97 -5.43
CA GLY A 90 -4.58 7.49 -4.35
C GLY A 90 -3.65 6.35 -4.74
N GLY A 91 -4.15 5.36 -5.48
CA GLY A 91 -3.42 4.17 -5.92
C GLY A 91 -2.24 4.50 -6.83
N LEU A 92 -2.49 5.31 -7.86
CA LEU A 92 -1.44 5.77 -8.78
C LEU A 92 -0.52 6.84 -8.19
N GLY A 93 -0.98 7.51 -7.14
CA GLY A 93 -0.36 8.70 -6.57
C GLY A 93 -0.68 9.96 -7.39
N PHE A 94 -1.07 11.01 -6.67
CA PHE A 94 -1.50 12.28 -7.25
C PHE A 94 -0.50 12.85 -8.29
N LEU A 95 0.81 12.72 -8.01
CA LEU A 95 1.83 13.23 -8.92
C LEU A 95 1.91 12.47 -10.24
N THR A 96 1.67 11.16 -10.23
CA THR A 96 1.62 10.36 -11.44
C THR A 96 0.45 10.80 -12.32
N LEU A 97 -0.72 11.04 -11.72
CA LEU A 97 -1.90 11.53 -12.42
C LEU A 97 -1.73 12.95 -12.94
N MET A 98 -1.21 13.88 -12.13
CA MET A 98 -0.89 15.24 -12.60
C MET A 98 0.08 15.20 -13.78
N SER A 99 1.06 14.34 -13.72
CA SER A 99 2.04 14.18 -14.80
C SER A 99 1.42 13.58 -16.07
N MET A 100 0.47 12.65 -15.89
CA MET A 100 -0.36 12.13 -16.99
C MET A 100 -1.12 13.27 -17.69
N PHE A 101 -1.74 14.15 -16.92
CA PHE A 101 -2.47 15.32 -17.47
C PHE A 101 -1.55 16.19 -18.33
N PHE A 102 -0.33 16.51 -17.83
CA PHE A 102 0.64 17.27 -18.62
C PHE A 102 1.10 16.53 -19.89
N VAL A 103 1.27 15.21 -19.81
CA VAL A 103 1.66 14.38 -20.96
C VAL A 103 0.53 14.31 -22.00
N LEU A 104 -0.73 14.13 -21.56
CA LEU A 104 -1.91 14.10 -22.44
C LEU A 104 -2.15 15.45 -23.14
N LEU A 105 -1.99 16.56 -22.41
CA LEU A 105 -2.10 17.92 -22.95
C LEU A 105 -0.89 18.33 -23.81
N LYS A 106 0.07 17.43 -24.04
CA LYS A 106 1.34 17.70 -24.78
C LYS A 106 2.13 18.90 -24.22
N ARG A 107 1.88 19.31 -22.96
CA ARG A 107 2.61 20.40 -22.30
C ARG A 107 3.94 19.88 -21.74
N LYS A 108 5.01 20.66 -21.97
CA LYS A 108 6.34 20.33 -21.40
C LYS A 108 6.29 20.49 -19.88
N LEU A 109 6.68 19.45 -19.16
CA LEU A 109 6.84 19.52 -17.71
C LEU A 109 7.94 20.53 -17.35
N THR A 110 7.61 21.45 -16.45
CA THR A 110 8.59 22.39 -15.91
C THR A 110 9.67 21.63 -15.14
N TYR A 111 10.90 22.13 -15.14
CA TYR A 111 12.02 21.51 -14.42
C TYR A 111 11.70 21.24 -12.93
N ALA A 112 11.01 22.17 -12.26
CA ALA A 112 10.56 22.01 -10.89
C ALA A 112 9.57 20.81 -10.72
N ASN A 113 8.66 20.63 -11.65
CA ASN A 113 7.71 19.50 -11.62
C ASN A 113 8.43 18.17 -11.88
N LYS A 114 9.41 18.13 -12.78
CA LYS A 114 10.25 16.94 -13.01
C LYS A 114 11.02 16.53 -11.76
N LEU A 115 11.58 17.50 -11.01
CA LEU A 115 12.26 17.22 -9.73
C LEU A 115 11.32 16.67 -8.66
N VAL A 116 10.12 17.24 -8.52
CA VAL A 116 9.10 16.72 -7.59
C VAL A 116 8.73 15.28 -7.92
N MET A 117 8.60 14.97 -9.22
CA MET A 117 8.31 13.62 -9.70
C MET A 117 9.48 12.66 -9.49
N GLN A 118 10.70 13.10 -9.72
CA GLN A 118 11.91 12.31 -9.48
C GLN A 118 12.00 11.88 -8.01
N GLU A 119 11.73 12.80 -7.10
CA GLU A 119 11.68 12.54 -5.65
C GLU A 119 10.55 11.56 -5.29
N ALA A 120 9.33 11.80 -5.79
CA ALA A 120 8.16 10.96 -5.52
C ALA A 120 8.32 9.53 -6.06
N LEU A 121 8.96 9.39 -7.22
CA LEU A 121 9.18 8.10 -7.86
C LEU A 121 10.53 7.46 -7.50
N ASN A 122 11.33 8.15 -6.66
CA ASN A 122 12.68 7.73 -6.25
C ASN A 122 13.57 7.34 -7.44
N ARG A 123 13.60 8.19 -8.49
CA ARG A 123 14.33 7.95 -9.75
C ARG A 123 15.56 8.85 -9.87
N ASN A 124 16.62 8.34 -10.50
CA ASN A 124 17.89 9.04 -10.66
C ASN A 124 17.96 9.95 -11.91
N SER A 125 17.03 9.78 -12.88
CA SER A 125 17.07 10.48 -14.17
C SER A 125 15.76 11.24 -14.46
N LEU A 126 15.88 12.51 -14.85
CA LEU A 126 14.73 13.37 -15.20
C LEU A 126 14.14 13.05 -16.57
N ASN A 127 14.96 12.56 -17.50
CA ASN A 127 14.55 12.32 -18.90
C ASN A 127 13.68 11.07 -19.05
N GLU A 128 13.89 10.06 -18.18
CA GLU A 128 13.14 8.80 -18.21
C GLU A 128 11.78 8.87 -17.52
N THR A 129 11.53 9.93 -16.75
CA THR A 129 10.33 10.08 -15.93
C THR A 129 9.05 10.06 -16.77
N GLY A 130 9.03 10.73 -17.93
CA GLY A 130 7.85 10.74 -18.82
C GLY A 130 7.53 9.38 -19.43
N ILE A 131 8.56 8.62 -19.82
CA ILE A 131 8.42 7.25 -20.35
C ILE A 131 7.92 6.31 -19.26
N TYR A 132 8.44 6.46 -18.06
CA TYR A 132 8.04 5.69 -16.90
C TYR A 132 6.54 5.88 -16.59
N ILE A 133 6.06 7.12 -16.55
CA ILE A 133 4.65 7.43 -16.28
C ILE A 133 3.73 6.81 -17.34
N LYS A 134 4.06 6.95 -18.63
CA LYS A 134 3.29 6.30 -19.70
C LYS A 134 3.20 4.78 -19.51
N ARG A 135 4.30 4.15 -19.07
CA ARG A 135 4.32 2.71 -18.77
C ARG A 135 3.45 2.36 -17.57
N VAL A 136 3.53 3.15 -16.48
CA VAL A 136 2.68 2.96 -15.28
C VAL A 136 1.20 2.97 -15.68
N ILE A 137 0.76 4.00 -16.40
CA ILE A 137 -0.63 4.12 -16.84
C ILE A 137 -1.04 2.93 -17.73
N LYS A 138 -0.18 2.58 -18.70
CA LYS A 138 -0.45 1.45 -19.58
C LYS A 138 -0.63 0.14 -18.79
N TYR A 139 0.22 -0.13 -17.81
CA TYR A 139 0.10 -1.33 -16.98
C TYR A 139 -1.15 -1.29 -16.11
N THR A 140 -1.46 -0.15 -15.47
CA THR A 140 -2.67 0.02 -14.66
C THR A 140 -3.92 -0.29 -15.49
N VAL A 141 -4.13 0.43 -16.59
CA VAL A 141 -5.31 0.22 -17.45
C VAL A 141 -5.37 -1.23 -17.96
N CYS A 142 -4.23 -1.81 -18.33
CA CYS A 142 -4.18 -3.18 -18.84
C CYS A 142 -4.61 -4.19 -17.77
N PHE A 143 -4.05 -4.10 -16.54
CA PHE A 143 -4.41 -5.03 -15.46
C PHE A 143 -5.85 -4.83 -15.00
N GLU A 144 -6.31 -3.58 -14.85
CA GLU A 144 -7.68 -3.27 -14.44
C GLU A 144 -8.71 -3.77 -15.47
N LEU A 145 -8.47 -3.56 -16.77
CA LEU A 145 -9.37 -4.06 -17.82
C LEU A 145 -9.39 -5.59 -17.89
N ILE A 146 -8.22 -6.24 -17.84
CA ILE A 146 -8.17 -7.71 -17.81
C ILE A 146 -8.92 -8.24 -16.57
N GLY A 147 -8.68 -7.66 -15.40
CA GLY A 147 -9.39 -8.03 -14.19
C GLY A 147 -10.89 -7.82 -14.29
N ALA A 148 -11.34 -6.68 -14.81
CA ALA A 148 -12.75 -6.38 -15.00
C ALA A 148 -13.42 -7.38 -15.97
N ILE A 149 -12.77 -7.72 -17.08
CA ILE A 149 -13.26 -8.73 -18.02
C ILE A 149 -13.38 -10.10 -17.31
N CYS A 150 -12.36 -10.50 -16.56
CA CYS A 150 -12.38 -11.78 -15.84
C CYS A 150 -13.49 -11.83 -14.77
N LEU A 151 -13.72 -10.74 -14.02
CA LEU A 151 -14.80 -10.64 -13.04
C LEU A 151 -16.18 -10.60 -13.69
N ALA A 152 -16.30 -10.01 -14.87
CA ALA A 152 -17.54 -9.90 -15.63
C ALA A 152 -18.16 -11.27 -15.96
N PHE A 153 -17.33 -12.31 -16.15
CA PHE A 153 -17.83 -13.69 -16.37
C PHE A 153 -18.66 -14.23 -15.21
N VAL A 154 -18.47 -13.70 -14.00
CA VAL A 154 -19.24 -14.13 -12.81
C VAL A 154 -20.29 -13.09 -12.45
N PHE A 155 -19.96 -11.80 -12.46
CA PHE A 155 -20.88 -10.75 -12.01
C PHE A 155 -21.99 -10.43 -13.02
N ILE A 156 -21.77 -10.56 -14.34
CA ILE A 156 -22.85 -10.37 -15.32
C ILE A 156 -23.98 -11.39 -15.18
N PRO A 157 -23.71 -12.71 -15.07
CA PRO A 157 -24.77 -13.69 -14.81
C PRO A 157 -25.52 -13.48 -13.49
N GLN A 158 -24.85 -12.93 -12.45
CA GLN A 158 -25.47 -12.74 -11.13
C GLN A 158 -26.28 -11.44 -11.01
N PHE A 159 -25.81 -10.35 -11.59
CA PHE A 159 -26.37 -9.00 -11.38
C PHE A 159 -26.97 -8.37 -12.63
N GLY A 160 -26.94 -9.08 -13.75
CA GLY A 160 -27.32 -8.54 -15.06
C GLY A 160 -26.21 -7.70 -15.72
N ILE A 161 -26.40 -7.34 -16.99
CA ILE A 161 -25.31 -6.76 -17.82
C ILE A 161 -24.78 -5.44 -17.24
N LEU A 162 -25.63 -4.45 -17.00
CA LEU A 162 -25.18 -3.12 -16.58
C LEU A 162 -24.56 -3.12 -15.19
N LYS A 163 -25.24 -3.73 -14.20
CA LYS A 163 -24.72 -3.84 -12.83
C LYS A 163 -23.47 -4.74 -12.80
N GLY A 164 -23.47 -5.84 -13.56
CA GLY A 164 -22.35 -6.77 -13.60
C GLY A 164 -21.08 -6.12 -14.15
N ILE A 165 -21.17 -5.31 -15.22
CA ILE A 165 -20.03 -4.55 -15.77
C ILE A 165 -19.53 -3.52 -14.73
N TYR A 166 -20.45 -2.79 -14.12
CA TYR A 166 -20.10 -1.78 -13.10
C TYR A 166 -19.39 -2.42 -11.88
N TYR A 167 -19.93 -3.54 -11.36
CA TYR A 167 -19.35 -4.28 -10.25
C TYR A 167 -17.97 -4.84 -10.61
N SER A 168 -17.82 -5.39 -11.81
CA SER A 168 -16.54 -5.90 -12.31
C SER A 168 -15.47 -4.81 -12.40
N LEU A 169 -15.83 -3.65 -12.92
CA LEU A 169 -14.90 -2.52 -13.04
C LEU A 169 -14.52 -1.97 -11.66
N PHE A 170 -15.51 -1.79 -10.77
CA PHE A 170 -15.29 -1.29 -9.40
C PHE A 170 -14.31 -2.19 -8.64
N HIS A 171 -14.57 -3.51 -8.62
CA HIS A 171 -13.73 -4.44 -7.87
C HIS A 171 -12.36 -4.65 -8.53
N ALA A 172 -12.26 -4.60 -9.86
CA ALA A 172 -10.96 -4.67 -10.54
C ALA A 172 -10.06 -3.48 -10.17
N ILE A 173 -10.59 -2.27 -10.18
CA ILE A 173 -9.86 -1.06 -9.76
C ILE A 173 -9.50 -1.13 -8.28
N SER A 174 -10.47 -1.45 -7.42
CA SER A 174 -10.26 -1.56 -5.98
C SER A 174 -9.19 -2.61 -5.64
N ALA A 175 -9.21 -3.78 -6.30
CA ALA A 175 -8.25 -4.84 -6.07
C ALA A 175 -6.84 -4.49 -6.61
N PHE A 176 -6.74 -3.94 -7.83
CA PHE A 176 -5.45 -3.56 -8.41
C PHE A 176 -4.80 -2.40 -7.64
N CYS A 177 -5.59 -1.42 -7.22
CA CYS A 177 -5.11 -0.33 -6.37
C CYS A 177 -4.82 -0.77 -4.93
N ASN A 178 -5.17 -2.00 -4.53
CA ASN A 178 -5.09 -2.49 -3.15
C ASN A 178 -5.93 -1.65 -2.18
N ALA A 179 -7.18 -1.32 -2.54
CA ALA A 179 -8.01 -0.39 -1.78
C ALA A 179 -9.01 -1.07 -0.83
N GLY A 180 -9.41 -2.33 -1.11
CA GLY A 180 -10.31 -3.09 -0.24
C GLY A 180 -11.76 -2.62 -0.17
N PHE A 181 -12.13 -1.60 -0.95
CA PHE A 181 -13.52 -1.20 -1.05
C PHE A 181 -14.29 -2.17 -1.91
N ASP A 182 -15.47 -2.58 -1.43
CA ASP A 182 -16.42 -3.38 -2.16
C ASP A 182 -17.82 -2.76 -2.15
N ILE A 183 -18.67 -3.19 -3.07
CA ILE A 183 -20.06 -2.78 -3.22
C ILE A 183 -21.00 -4.00 -3.27
N LEU A 184 -20.55 -5.15 -2.71
CA LEU A 184 -21.32 -6.39 -2.69
C LEU A 184 -22.26 -6.49 -1.47
N GLY A 185 -22.05 -5.68 -0.44
CA GLY A 185 -22.87 -5.64 0.76
C GLY A 185 -22.07 -5.67 2.05
N ASN A 186 -22.64 -6.22 3.13
CA ASN A 186 -22.08 -6.11 4.48
C ASN A 186 -20.88 -7.04 4.72
N ASN A 187 -20.72 -8.09 3.93
CA ASN A 187 -19.80 -9.20 4.25
C ASN A 187 -18.63 -9.32 3.26
N SER A 188 -18.23 -8.22 2.59
CA SER A 188 -17.13 -8.21 1.62
C SER A 188 -17.19 -9.42 0.65
N MET A 189 -16.12 -10.19 0.51
CA MET A 189 -16.04 -11.36 -0.37
C MET A 189 -16.41 -12.68 0.31
N VAL A 190 -16.93 -12.68 1.54
CA VAL A 190 -17.32 -13.90 2.26
C VAL A 190 -18.29 -14.78 1.45
N PRO A 191 -19.32 -14.25 0.72
CA PRO A 191 -20.18 -15.06 -0.11
C PRO A 191 -19.45 -15.81 -1.25
N TYR A 192 -18.25 -15.37 -1.62
CA TYR A 192 -17.45 -15.94 -2.69
C TYR A 192 -16.27 -16.78 -2.21
N VAL A 193 -16.21 -17.17 -0.92
CA VAL A 193 -15.11 -17.97 -0.35
C VAL A 193 -14.83 -19.25 -1.15
N GLY A 194 -15.86 -19.89 -1.70
CA GLY A 194 -15.74 -21.10 -2.52
C GLY A 194 -15.55 -20.87 -4.01
N ASN A 195 -15.63 -19.62 -4.49
CA ASN A 195 -15.50 -19.33 -5.90
C ASN A 195 -14.03 -19.15 -6.29
N VAL A 196 -13.42 -20.21 -6.84
CA VAL A 196 -12.00 -20.24 -7.21
C VAL A 196 -11.65 -19.13 -8.21
N TRP A 197 -12.53 -18.86 -9.18
CA TRP A 197 -12.28 -17.87 -10.23
C TRP A 197 -12.17 -16.45 -9.66
N ILE A 198 -13.16 -15.99 -8.89
CA ILE A 198 -13.13 -14.65 -8.25
C ILE A 198 -11.93 -14.53 -7.34
N ASN A 199 -11.67 -15.53 -6.49
CA ASN A 199 -10.54 -15.49 -5.56
C ASN A 199 -9.19 -15.35 -6.29
N LEU A 200 -8.96 -16.13 -7.36
CA LEU A 200 -7.70 -16.06 -8.11
C LEU A 200 -7.56 -14.73 -8.87
N VAL A 201 -8.63 -14.21 -9.47
CA VAL A 201 -8.59 -12.94 -10.19
C VAL A 201 -8.29 -11.78 -9.23
N ILE A 202 -9.01 -11.70 -8.11
CA ILE A 202 -8.77 -10.64 -7.10
C ILE A 202 -7.37 -10.75 -6.50
N CYS A 203 -6.94 -11.96 -6.08
CA CYS A 203 -5.57 -12.17 -5.59
C CYS A 203 -4.52 -11.79 -6.64
N GLY A 204 -4.74 -12.13 -7.89
CA GLY A 204 -3.85 -11.78 -9.00
C GLY A 204 -3.71 -10.26 -9.18
N LEU A 205 -4.83 -9.52 -9.10
CA LEU A 205 -4.84 -8.06 -9.17
C LEU A 205 -4.12 -7.43 -7.98
N ILE A 206 -4.38 -7.91 -6.76
CA ILE A 206 -3.72 -7.45 -5.53
C ILE A 206 -2.21 -7.65 -5.63
N ILE A 207 -1.76 -8.82 -6.04
CA ILE A 207 -0.33 -9.12 -6.22
C ILE A 207 0.27 -8.24 -7.30
N ALA A 208 -0.43 -8.04 -8.43
CA ALA A 208 0.04 -7.23 -9.53
C ALA A 208 0.25 -5.76 -9.12
N GLY A 209 -0.70 -5.17 -8.38
CA GLY A 209 -0.57 -3.82 -7.83
C GLY A 209 0.50 -3.69 -6.76
N GLY A 210 0.53 -4.66 -5.82
CA GLY A 210 1.43 -4.67 -4.66
C GLY A 210 2.90 -4.96 -4.99
N LEU A 211 3.22 -5.62 -6.12
CA LEU A 211 4.61 -5.87 -6.56
C LEU A 211 5.35 -4.61 -6.99
N GLY A 212 4.61 -3.59 -7.42
CA GLY A 212 5.18 -2.32 -7.87
C GLY A 212 5.56 -2.28 -9.35
N PHE A 213 5.37 -1.10 -9.96
CA PHE A 213 5.59 -0.88 -11.39
C PHE A 213 7.05 -1.07 -11.82
N VAL A 214 8.00 -0.83 -10.90
CA VAL A 214 9.43 -1.02 -11.17
C VAL A 214 9.72 -2.48 -11.48
N VAL A 215 9.11 -3.41 -10.75
CA VAL A 215 9.26 -4.87 -10.95
C VAL A 215 8.72 -5.27 -12.32
N TRP A 216 7.52 -4.82 -12.69
CA TRP A 216 6.92 -5.12 -13.99
C TRP A 216 7.74 -4.60 -15.18
N ILE A 217 8.27 -3.38 -15.05
CA ILE A 217 9.13 -2.78 -16.08
C ILE A 217 10.43 -3.57 -16.20
N ASP A 218 11.05 -3.95 -15.09
CA ASP A 218 12.30 -4.72 -15.07
C ASP A 218 12.10 -6.12 -15.67
N LEU A 219 11.05 -6.83 -15.27
CA LEU A 219 10.68 -8.13 -15.85
C LEU A 219 10.54 -8.06 -17.37
N ARG A 220 9.83 -7.04 -17.88
CA ARG A 220 9.64 -6.86 -19.31
C ARG A 220 10.94 -6.52 -20.04
N LEU A 221 11.71 -5.57 -19.52
CA LEU A 221 12.98 -5.15 -20.16
C LEU A 221 14.00 -6.28 -20.15
N SER A 222 14.11 -7.01 -19.04
CA SER A 222 14.97 -8.18 -18.94
C SER A 222 14.54 -9.29 -19.90
N LEU A 223 13.23 -9.48 -20.12
CA LEU A 223 12.72 -10.47 -21.07
C LEU A 223 13.05 -10.08 -22.52
N ILE A 224 12.90 -8.80 -22.87
CA ILE A 224 13.25 -8.29 -24.20
C ILE A 224 14.75 -8.49 -24.45
N HIS A 225 15.59 -8.01 -23.53
CA HIS A 225 17.05 -8.14 -23.60
C HIS A 225 17.47 -9.61 -23.71
N TYR A 226 16.84 -10.48 -22.92
CA TYR A 226 17.11 -11.92 -22.97
C TYR A 226 16.79 -12.53 -24.35
N ARG A 227 15.65 -12.20 -24.95
CA ARG A 227 15.22 -12.68 -26.27
C ARG A 227 16.13 -12.21 -27.40
N GLU A 228 16.68 -10.99 -27.30
CA GLU A 228 17.60 -10.45 -28.28
C GLU A 228 18.99 -11.13 -28.26
N HIS A 229 19.43 -11.62 -27.08
CA HIS A 229 20.80 -12.13 -26.91
C HIS A 229 20.88 -13.66 -26.82
N PHE A 230 19.76 -14.35 -26.59
CA PHE A 230 19.76 -15.81 -26.39
C PHE A 230 18.73 -16.52 -27.27
N LYS A 231 19.20 -17.50 -28.06
CA LYS A 231 18.35 -18.31 -28.94
C LYS A 231 17.39 -19.24 -28.17
N TYR A 232 17.80 -19.72 -26.99
CA TYR A 232 16.99 -20.63 -26.17
C TYR A 232 16.70 -20.01 -24.80
N PHE A 233 15.44 -20.07 -24.36
CA PHE A 233 15.03 -19.57 -23.07
C PHE A 233 15.51 -20.51 -21.95
N LYS A 234 16.35 -19.96 -21.02
CA LYS A 234 16.78 -20.64 -19.80
C LYS A 234 16.34 -19.81 -18.60
N MET A 235 15.35 -20.29 -17.83
CA MET A 235 14.76 -19.60 -16.67
C MET A 235 15.83 -19.12 -15.68
N LYS A 236 16.82 -19.94 -15.35
CA LYS A 236 17.91 -19.57 -14.43
C LYS A 236 18.66 -18.31 -14.88
N ARG A 237 19.08 -18.24 -16.14
CA ARG A 237 19.78 -17.06 -16.68
C ARG A 237 18.89 -15.82 -16.74
N TYR A 238 17.61 -16.00 -17.08
CA TYR A 238 16.63 -14.90 -17.04
C TYR A 238 16.49 -14.34 -15.62
N LEU A 239 16.35 -15.19 -14.61
CA LEU A 239 16.29 -14.77 -13.20
C LEU A 239 17.60 -14.11 -12.73
N GLU A 240 18.75 -14.54 -13.22
CA GLU A 240 20.05 -13.92 -12.93
C GLU A 240 20.16 -12.51 -13.51
N SER A 241 19.54 -12.23 -14.66
CA SER A 241 19.56 -10.91 -15.32
C SER A 241 18.74 -9.84 -14.58
N LEU A 242 17.78 -10.22 -13.74
CA LEU A 242 16.93 -9.29 -13.01
C LEU A 242 17.72 -8.40 -12.02
N SER A 243 17.22 -7.19 -11.79
CA SER A 243 17.79 -6.28 -10.79
C SER A 243 17.69 -6.85 -9.38
N LEU A 244 18.57 -6.42 -8.47
CA LEU A 244 18.55 -6.82 -7.07
C LEU A 244 17.21 -6.49 -6.41
N HIS A 245 16.67 -5.31 -6.71
CA HIS A 245 15.36 -4.87 -6.22
C HIS A 245 14.26 -5.85 -6.60
N THR A 246 14.18 -6.23 -7.87
CA THR A 246 13.16 -7.15 -8.39
C THR A 246 13.28 -8.53 -7.75
N LYS A 247 14.50 -9.06 -7.58
CA LYS A 247 14.73 -10.34 -6.90
C LYS A 247 14.23 -10.32 -5.46
N ILE A 248 14.61 -9.30 -4.70
CA ILE A 248 14.16 -9.14 -3.30
C ILE A 248 12.64 -9.02 -3.24
N ALA A 249 12.03 -8.19 -4.09
CA ALA A 249 10.59 -7.97 -4.10
C ALA A 249 9.80 -9.25 -4.43
N LEU A 250 10.23 -10.04 -5.40
CA LEU A 250 9.58 -11.30 -5.79
C LEU A 250 9.72 -12.36 -4.70
N ILE A 251 10.92 -12.57 -4.18
CA ILE A 251 11.18 -13.58 -3.15
C ILE A 251 10.45 -13.23 -1.86
N SER A 252 10.54 -11.98 -1.40
CA SER A 252 9.84 -11.56 -0.19
C SER A 252 8.32 -11.67 -0.33
N SER A 253 7.77 -11.34 -1.51
CA SER A 253 6.34 -11.50 -1.78
C SER A 253 5.92 -12.95 -1.72
N PHE A 254 6.69 -13.84 -2.33
CA PHE A 254 6.44 -15.28 -2.31
C PHE A 254 6.47 -15.83 -0.86
N VAL A 255 7.51 -15.51 -0.11
CA VAL A 255 7.67 -15.97 1.28
C VAL A 255 6.54 -15.47 2.17
N LEU A 256 6.17 -14.19 2.07
CA LEU A 256 5.10 -13.62 2.88
C LEU A 256 3.73 -14.22 2.53
N ILE A 257 3.43 -14.43 1.25
CA ILE A 257 2.15 -15.01 0.82
C ILE A 257 2.05 -16.47 1.24
N PHE A 258 3.00 -17.31 0.89
CA PHE A 258 2.91 -18.75 1.20
C PHE A 258 3.17 -19.04 2.67
N GLY A 259 4.08 -18.31 3.32
CA GLY A 259 4.28 -18.40 4.77
C GLY A 259 3.05 -17.96 5.56
N GLY A 260 2.47 -16.80 5.18
CA GLY A 260 1.23 -16.32 5.78
C GLY A 260 0.06 -17.28 5.59
N MET A 261 -0.12 -17.80 4.36
CA MET A 261 -1.12 -18.83 4.05
C MET A 261 -0.98 -20.05 4.98
N THR A 262 0.24 -20.57 5.15
CA THR A 262 0.50 -21.75 5.96
C THR A 262 0.14 -21.51 7.43
N VAL A 263 0.56 -20.37 7.98
CA VAL A 263 0.28 -20.03 9.39
C VAL A 263 -1.22 -19.82 9.62
N ILE A 264 -1.92 -19.07 8.75
CA ILE A 264 -3.37 -18.85 8.85
C ILE A 264 -4.12 -20.21 8.75
N PHE A 265 -3.71 -21.05 7.79
CA PHE A 265 -4.30 -22.37 7.62
C PHE A 265 -4.18 -23.22 8.90
N ILE A 266 -3.01 -23.25 9.52
CA ILE A 266 -2.77 -24.04 10.74
C ILE A 266 -3.58 -23.48 11.92
N LEU A 267 -3.55 -22.18 12.14
CA LEU A 267 -4.19 -21.55 13.29
C LEU A 267 -5.74 -21.61 13.22
N GLU A 268 -6.30 -21.43 12.00
CA GLU A 268 -7.76 -21.37 11.80
C GLU A 268 -8.38 -22.71 11.40
N PHE A 269 -7.60 -23.77 11.21
CA PHE A 269 -8.06 -25.06 10.67
C PHE A 269 -9.25 -25.65 11.45
N GLN A 270 -9.25 -25.49 12.77
CA GLN A 270 -10.28 -26.02 13.70
C GLN A 270 -11.29 -24.95 14.14
N ASN A 271 -11.15 -23.69 13.71
CA ASN A 271 -12.06 -22.62 14.13
C ASN A 271 -13.43 -22.80 13.45
N PRO A 272 -14.52 -23.06 14.23
CA PRO A 272 -15.85 -23.33 13.68
C PRO A 272 -16.48 -22.12 13.00
N LEU A 273 -16.06 -20.89 13.36
CA LEU A 273 -16.60 -19.65 12.84
C LEU A 273 -15.90 -19.19 11.54
N THR A 274 -14.76 -19.81 11.19
CA THR A 274 -13.97 -19.41 10.01
C THR A 274 -13.76 -20.59 9.05
N LEU A 275 -12.72 -21.40 9.25
CA LEU A 275 -12.32 -22.42 8.28
C LEU A 275 -12.93 -23.80 8.51
N LYS A 276 -13.30 -24.20 9.74
CA LYS A 276 -13.68 -25.58 10.05
C LYS A 276 -14.84 -26.08 9.21
N SER A 277 -15.84 -25.25 8.98
CA SER A 277 -17.07 -25.59 8.23
C SER A 277 -16.82 -25.73 6.71
N LEU A 278 -15.69 -25.27 6.20
CA LEU A 278 -15.38 -25.27 4.78
C LEU A 278 -14.78 -26.63 4.34
N PRO A 279 -15.01 -27.08 3.10
CA PRO A 279 -14.29 -28.18 2.47
C PRO A 279 -12.78 -27.92 2.42
N PHE A 280 -11.94 -28.96 2.41
CA PHE A 280 -10.47 -28.83 2.46
C PHE A 280 -9.90 -27.89 1.38
N SER A 281 -10.37 -28.00 0.14
CA SER A 281 -9.94 -27.13 -0.96
C SER A 281 -10.28 -25.66 -0.72
N GLN A 282 -11.45 -25.38 -0.14
CA GLN A 282 -11.87 -24.02 0.20
C GLN A 282 -11.10 -23.46 1.41
N LYS A 283 -10.71 -24.30 2.38
CA LYS A 283 -9.81 -23.90 3.47
C LYS A 283 -8.48 -23.38 2.94
N ILE A 284 -7.88 -24.10 1.98
CA ILE A 284 -6.63 -23.68 1.32
C ILE A 284 -6.84 -22.37 0.58
N LEU A 285 -7.91 -22.25 -0.20
CA LEU A 285 -8.23 -21.07 -0.98
C LEU A 285 -8.46 -19.83 -0.10
N ALA A 286 -9.24 -19.99 0.98
CA ALA A 286 -9.50 -18.91 1.94
C ALA A 286 -8.22 -18.47 2.66
N SER A 287 -7.39 -19.42 3.12
CA SER A 287 -6.10 -19.10 3.76
C SER A 287 -5.15 -18.40 2.80
N PHE A 288 -5.11 -18.81 1.52
CA PHE A 288 -4.34 -18.13 0.48
C PHE A 288 -4.86 -16.70 0.25
N PHE A 289 -6.17 -16.52 0.10
CA PHE A 289 -6.78 -15.22 -0.09
C PHE A 289 -6.47 -14.29 1.09
N GLN A 290 -6.65 -14.78 2.33
CA GLN A 290 -6.35 -14.00 3.52
C GLN A 290 -4.87 -13.62 3.62
N SER A 291 -3.96 -14.50 3.23
CA SER A 291 -2.55 -14.15 3.19
C SER A 291 -2.21 -13.08 2.14
N VAL A 292 -2.86 -13.14 0.98
CA VAL A 292 -2.68 -12.14 -0.08
C VAL A 292 -3.26 -10.79 0.34
N THR A 293 -4.44 -10.77 0.95
CA THR A 293 -5.11 -9.52 1.36
C THR A 293 -4.35 -8.76 2.44
N LEU A 294 -3.57 -9.45 3.31
CA LEU A 294 -2.68 -8.81 4.29
C LEU A 294 -1.65 -7.87 3.64
N ARG A 295 -1.41 -8.03 2.35
CA ARG A 295 -0.49 -7.17 1.59
C ARG A 295 -1.18 -5.90 1.12
N THR A 296 -1.90 -5.27 2.06
CA THR A 296 -2.57 -3.97 1.94
C THR A 296 -3.75 -3.97 0.95
N ALA A 297 -4.58 -5.03 0.94
CA ALA A 297 -5.69 -5.11 -0.01
C ALA A 297 -7.09 -4.94 0.60
N GLY A 298 -7.32 -5.38 1.84
CA GLY A 298 -8.53 -5.09 2.60
C GLY A 298 -9.77 -5.97 2.34
N PHE A 299 -9.77 -6.82 1.32
CA PHE A 299 -10.86 -7.75 1.08
C PHE A 299 -10.83 -8.93 2.05
N ALA A 300 -11.99 -9.43 2.47
CA ALA A 300 -12.11 -10.55 3.37
C ALA A 300 -13.04 -11.64 2.82
N THR A 301 -12.57 -12.89 2.82
CA THR A 301 -13.37 -14.08 2.46
C THR A 301 -13.80 -14.89 3.68
N VAL A 302 -13.36 -14.49 4.88
CA VAL A 302 -13.80 -15.00 6.18
C VAL A 302 -14.04 -13.84 7.11
N ASP A 303 -14.86 -14.04 8.14
CA ASP A 303 -15.13 -13.01 9.13
C ASP A 303 -13.89 -12.74 9.99
N MET A 304 -13.37 -11.52 9.93
CA MET A 304 -12.16 -11.10 10.65
C MET A 304 -12.40 -10.98 12.16
N ALA A 305 -13.62 -10.64 12.59
CA ALA A 305 -13.94 -10.54 14.00
C ALA A 305 -13.86 -11.90 14.70
N SER A 306 -14.22 -12.97 13.97
CA SER A 306 -14.28 -14.35 14.47
C SER A 306 -12.95 -15.10 14.45
N LEU A 307 -11.84 -14.47 14.05
CA LEU A 307 -10.51 -15.09 14.05
C LEU A 307 -9.98 -15.28 15.48
N HIS A 308 -9.18 -16.34 15.68
CA HIS A 308 -8.44 -16.51 16.92
C HIS A 308 -7.50 -15.34 17.22
N GLN A 309 -7.29 -15.02 18.50
CA GLN A 309 -6.40 -13.92 18.91
C GLN A 309 -4.98 -14.09 18.39
N ALA A 310 -4.46 -15.34 18.37
CA ALA A 310 -3.15 -15.65 17.80
C ALA A 310 -3.07 -15.32 16.30
N THR A 311 -4.16 -15.59 15.57
CA THR A 311 -4.25 -15.27 14.14
C THR A 311 -4.29 -13.76 13.92
N LYS A 312 -5.11 -13.03 14.68
CA LYS A 312 -5.17 -11.56 14.62
C LYS A 312 -3.81 -10.93 14.93
N PHE A 313 -3.11 -11.43 15.94
CA PHE A 313 -1.76 -10.98 16.28
C PHE A 313 -0.76 -11.22 15.16
N PHE A 314 -0.71 -12.46 14.63
CA PHE A 314 0.16 -12.80 13.48
C PHE A 314 -0.15 -11.94 12.26
N MET A 315 -1.42 -11.80 11.91
CA MET A 315 -1.85 -10.97 10.79
C MET A 315 -1.44 -9.51 10.97
N SER A 316 -1.54 -8.96 12.18
CA SER A 316 -1.07 -7.59 12.49
C SER A 316 0.41 -7.40 12.17
N ILE A 317 1.26 -8.37 12.52
CA ILE A 317 2.70 -8.33 12.18
C ILE A 317 2.91 -8.35 10.67
N ILE A 318 2.20 -9.21 9.94
CA ILE A 318 2.32 -9.29 8.47
C ILE A 318 1.78 -8.03 7.80
N MET A 319 0.68 -7.45 8.28
CA MET A 319 0.11 -6.19 7.79
C MET A 319 1.12 -5.04 7.87
N PHE A 320 1.92 -4.97 8.95
CA PHE A 320 2.97 -3.95 9.07
C PHE A 320 3.96 -3.99 7.92
N ILE A 321 4.20 -5.19 7.35
CA ILE A 321 5.04 -5.41 6.17
C ILE A 321 4.16 -5.26 4.92
N GLY A 322 3.99 -4.05 4.44
CA GLY A 322 3.16 -3.73 3.27
C GLY A 322 3.67 -4.31 1.96
N GLY A 323 3.36 -3.65 0.84
CA GLY A 323 3.80 -4.08 -0.48
C GLY A 323 5.21 -3.62 -0.86
N SER A 324 5.58 -3.86 -2.11
CA SER A 324 6.88 -3.46 -2.64
C SER A 324 6.93 -1.96 -2.98
N PRO A 325 8.13 -1.35 -2.99
CA PRO A 325 8.29 0.06 -3.39
C PRO A 325 7.76 0.36 -4.79
N ALA A 326 7.26 1.57 -4.99
CA ALA A 326 6.68 2.03 -6.26
C ALA A 326 5.48 1.19 -6.74
N GLY A 327 4.72 0.60 -5.81
CA GLY A 327 3.43 -0.04 -6.04
C GLY A 327 2.27 0.76 -5.44
N THR A 328 1.07 0.18 -5.54
CA THR A 328 -0.17 0.75 -5.01
C THR A 328 -0.31 0.57 -3.49
N ALA A 329 0.32 -0.44 -2.92
CA ALA A 329 0.31 -0.80 -1.51
C ALA A 329 0.99 0.21 -0.59
N GLY A 330 0.50 0.38 0.64
CA GLY A 330 1.07 1.27 1.67
C GLY A 330 2.04 0.58 2.65
N GLY A 331 2.11 1.06 3.89
CA GLY A 331 2.91 0.48 4.97
C GLY A 331 4.43 0.51 4.78
N VAL A 332 5.14 -0.22 5.67
CA VAL A 332 6.59 -0.44 5.53
C VAL A 332 6.85 -1.34 4.35
N LYS A 333 7.63 -0.88 3.38
CA LYS A 333 7.84 -1.62 2.15
C LYS A 333 8.60 -2.93 2.38
N THR A 334 8.20 -4.00 1.68
CA THR A 334 8.84 -5.33 1.80
C THR A 334 10.35 -5.27 1.64
N VAL A 335 10.86 -4.52 0.65
CA VAL A 335 12.30 -4.37 0.43
C VAL A 335 12.98 -3.68 1.63
N THR A 336 12.34 -2.68 2.25
CA THR A 336 12.83 -2.00 3.45
C THR A 336 12.95 -2.98 4.62
N PHE A 337 11.92 -3.79 4.83
CA PHE A 337 11.90 -4.79 5.89
C PHE A 337 12.99 -5.87 5.68
N VAL A 338 13.09 -6.39 4.46
CA VAL A 338 14.12 -7.39 4.11
C VAL A 338 15.54 -6.86 4.29
N ILE A 339 15.80 -5.58 3.93
CA ILE A 339 17.10 -4.95 4.17
C ILE A 339 17.42 -4.91 5.67
N GLY A 340 16.43 -4.59 6.53
CA GLY A 340 16.59 -4.62 7.97
C GLY A 340 16.96 -6.02 8.49
N LEU A 341 16.26 -7.07 8.01
CA LEU A 341 16.59 -8.47 8.38
C LEU A 341 17.98 -8.89 7.90
N LEU A 342 18.37 -8.50 6.70
CA LEU A 342 19.68 -8.80 6.15
C LEU A 342 20.79 -8.08 6.93
N TYR A 343 20.54 -6.87 7.42
CA TYR A 343 21.48 -6.17 8.30
C TYR A 343 21.68 -6.91 9.62
N VAL A 344 20.60 -7.31 10.30
CA VAL A 344 20.69 -8.10 11.52
C VAL A 344 21.47 -9.39 11.29
N ARG A 345 21.19 -10.10 10.17
CA ARG A 345 21.92 -11.31 9.80
C ARG A 345 23.42 -11.05 9.54
N ALA A 346 23.76 -9.96 8.84
CA ALA A 346 25.17 -9.61 8.59
C ALA A 346 25.90 -9.30 9.91
N LEU A 347 25.25 -8.53 10.79
CA LEU A 347 25.78 -8.23 12.11
C LEU A 347 26.04 -9.49 12.95
N MET A 348 25.10 -10.45 12.95
CA MET A 348 25.26 -11.72 13.66
C MET A 348 26.39 -12.61 13.10
N ARG A 349 26.80 -12.38 11.84
CA ARG A 349 27.91 -13.09 11.18
C ARG A 349 29.25 -12.37 11.29
N GLY A 350 29.26 -11.13 11.81
CA GLY A 350 30.44 -10.29 11.82
C GLY A 350 30.84 -9.73 10.46
N ASP A 351 29.90 -9.73 9.48
CA ASP A 351 30.16 -9.19 8.15
C ASP A 351 30.08 -7.65 8.20
N GLU A 352 31.10 -6.95 7.71
CA GLU A 352 31.09 -5.48 7.61
C GLU A 352 30.05 -4.96 6.60
N ASN A 353 29.78 -5.71 5.56
CA ASN A 353 28.91 -5.32 4.46
C ASN A 353 27.80 -6.35 4.20
N ILE A 354 26.62 -5.88 3.78
CA ILE A 354 25.53 -6.75 3.40
C ILE A 354 25.71 -7.20 1.95
N HIS A 355 25.97 -8.50 1.76
CA HIS A 355 26.09 -9.12 0.44
C HIS A 355 24.87 -9.97 0.11
N VAL A 356 24.20 -9.68 -1.03
CA VAL A 356 23.03 -10.44 -1.50
C VAL A 356 23.13 -10.63 -3.01
N PHE A 357 22.98 -11.87 -3.48
CA PHE A 357 23.09 -12.23 -4.90
C PHE A 357 24.36 -11.67 -5.58
N LYS A 358 25.50 -11.74 -4.90
CA LYS A 358 26.81 -11.21 -5.37
C LYS A 358 26.82 -9.69 -5.58
N ARG A 359 25.99 -8.95 -4.87
CA ARG A 359 25.93 -7.48 -4.87
C ARG A 359 25.97 -6.96 -3.45
N THR A 360 26.61 -5.82 -3.23
CA THR A 360 26.69 -5.15 -1.92
C THR A 360 25.60 -4.07 -1.82
N ILE A 361 24.97 -3.96 -0.66
CA ILE A 361 24.00 -2.90 -0.35
C ILE A 361 24.74 -1.75 0.33
N ASP A 362 24.49 -0.51 -0.13
CA ASP A 362 25.07 0.71 0.44
C ASP A 362 24.58 0.94 1.86
N ASP A 363 25.49 1.28 2.77
CA ASP A 363 25.23 1.59 4.19
C ASP A 363 24.19 2.70 4.38
N GLN A 364 24.16 3.69 3.50
CA GLN A 364 23.17 4.76 3.58
C GLN A 364 21.74 4.24 3.36
N ILE A 365 21.58 3.23 2.49
CA ILE A 365 20.30 2.56 2.25
C ILE A 365 19.89 1.78 3.49
N VAL A 366 20.83 1.09 4.14
CA VAL A 366 20.59 0.33 5.37
C VAL A 366 20.15 1.25 6.51
N LYS A 367 20.90 2.33 6.77
CA LYS A 367 20.55 3.34 7.80
C LYS A 367 19.16 3.94 7.55
N ARG A 368 18.86 4.25 6.29
CA ARG A 368 17.53 4.76 5.90
C ARG A 368 16.43 3.73 6.13
N ALA A 369 16.66 2.47 5.81
CA ALA A 369 15.69 1.39 6.02
C ALA A 369 15.36 1.19 7.50
N LEU A 370 16.38 1.12 8.36
CA LEU A 370 16.21 1.01 9.81
C LEU A 370 15.47 2.23 10.39
N THR A 371 15.81 3.44 9.95
CA THR A 371 15.12 4.67 10.37
C THR A 371 13.63 4.62 10.01
N ILE A 372 13.30 4.18 8.77
CA ILE A 372 11.89 4.02 8.35
C ILE A 372 11.16 3.05 9.29
N MET A 373 11.75 1.89 9.56
CA MET A 373 11.14 0.86 10.40
C MET A 373 10.87 1.37 11.82
N LEU A 374 11.87 2.00 12.45
CA LEU A 374 11.76 2.53 13.82
C LEU A 374 10.69 3.63 13.92
N ILE A 375 10.71 4.60 13.01
CA ILE A 375 9.72 5.68 13.01
C ILE A 375 8.31 5.13 12.75
N SER A 376 8.17 4.20 11.81
CA SER A 376 6.89 3.56 11.50
C SER A 376 6.31 2.84 12.71
N PHE A 377 7.14 2.07 13.40
CA PHE A 377 6.75 1.34 14.59
C PHE A 377 6.36 2.27 15.73
N ALA A 378 7.15 3.32 15.97
CA ALA A 378 6.86 4.33 17.00
C ALA A 378 5.52 5.05 16.73
N ILE A 379 5.21 5.41 15.47
CA ILE A 379 3.94 6.03 15.10
C ILE A 379 2.77 5.06 15.34
N ALA A 380 2.91 3.80 14.92
CA ALA A 380 1.87 2.80 15.15
C ALA A 380 1.62 2.57 16.65
N LEU A 381 2.69 2.43 17.46
CA LEU A 381 2.55 2.30 18.92
C LEU A 381 1.92 3.54 19.57
N THR A 382 2.24 4.74 19.11
CA THR A 382 1.60 5.97 19.62
C THR A 382 0.09 5.96 19.28
N GLY A 383 -0.30 5.57 18.08
CA GLY A 383 -1.70 5.42 17.71
C GLY A 383 -2.41 4.37 18.56
N LEU A 384 -1.78 3.21 18.80
CA LEU A 384 -2.31 2.15 19.66
C LEU A 384 -2.52 2.64 21.10
N PHE A 385 -1.55 3.36 21.64
CA PHE A 385 -1.64 3.93 23.00
C PHE A 385 -2.83 4.89 23.12
N ILE A 386 -3.03 5.78 22.15
CA ILE A 386 -4.17 6.71 22.17
C ILE A 386 -5.50 5.95 22.04
N LEU A 387 -5.60 4.97 21.13
CA LEU A 387 -6.82 4.17 20.96
C LEU A 387 -7.12 3.32 22.22
N SER A 388 -6.10 2.79 22.91
CA SER A 388 -6.32 2.03 24.14
C SER A 388 -6.88 2.87 25.31
N ILE A 389 -6.78 4.21 25.22
CA ILE A 389 -7.38 5.13 26.20
C ILE A 389 -8.80 5.54 25.76
N SER A 390 -9.02 5.72 24.45
CA SER A 390 -10.27 6.30 23.93
C SER A 390 -11.34 5.26 23.60
N GLU A 391 -10.97 4.00 23.35
CA GLU A 391 -11.88 2.96 22.90
C GLU A 391 -12.07 1.84 23.92
N GLN A 392 -13.29 1.31 23.98
CA GLN A 392 -13.63 0.14 24.80
C GLN A 392 -13.67 -1.12 23.91
N ALA A 393 -12.50 -1.61 23.53
CA ALA A 393 -12.35 -2.81 22.71
C ALA A 393 -11.15 -3.63 23.19
N ASP A 394 -11.10 -4.91 22.85
CA ASP A 394 -9.99 -5.79 23.19
C ASP A 394 -8.67 -5.27 22.60
N PHE A 395 -7.60 -5.34 23.40
CA PHE A 395 -6.29 -4.85 22.99
C PHE A 395 -5.80 -5.44 21.65
N ILE A 396 -6.11 -6.72 21.37
CA ILE A 396 -5.71 -7.36 20.12
C ILE A 396 -6.48 -6.80 18.92
N ASP A 397 -7.74 -6.41 19.10
CA ASP A 397 -8.56 -5.82 18.06
C ASP A 397 -8.11 -4.38 17.77
N LEU A 398 -7.76 -3.61 18.82
CA LEU A 398 -7.14 -2.29 18.68
C LEU A 398 -5.80 -2.38 17.96
N LEU A 399 -4.96 -3.34 18.32
CA LEU A 399 -3.67 -3.59 17.65
C LEU A 399 -3.88 -3.91 16.17
N PHE A 400 -4.83 -4.80 15.85
CA PHE A 400 -5.20 -5.18 14.49
C PHE A 400 -5.63 -3.95 13.67
N GLU A 401 -6.51 -3.12 14.22
CA GLU A 401 -7.03 -1.90 13.58
C GLU A 401 -5.93 -0.88 13.30
N VAL A 402 -5.05 -0.62 14.30
CA VAL A 402 -3.93 0.32 14.17
C VAL A 402 -2.96 -0.11 13.07
N PHE A 403 -2.57 -1.39 13.06
CA PHE A 403 -1.65 -1.90 12.05
C PHE A 403 -2.30 -1.94 10.66
N SER A 404 -3.60 -2.26 10.59
CA SER A 404 -4.38 -2.18 9.37
C SER A 404 -4.45 -0.74 8.83
N ALA A 405 -4.77 0.23 9.68
CA ALA A 405 -4.84 1.63 9.30
C ALA A 405 -3.48 2.20 8.88
N PHE A 406 -2.44 1.99 9.71
CA PHE A 406 -1.09 2.49 9.42
C PHE A 406 -0.49 1.87 8.16
N ALA A 407 -0.66 0.57 7.98
CA ALA A 407 -0.17 -0.10 6.79
C ALA A 407 -1.10 0.09 5.58
N THR A 408 -2.25 0.77 5.75
CA THR A 408 -3.28 0.96 4.73
C THR A 408 -3.75 -0.38 4.13
N VAL A 409 -4.13 -1.34 5.00
CA VAL A 409 -4.59 -2.68 4.62
C VAL A 409 -6.10 -2.73 4.42
N GLY A 410 -6.87 -2.17 5.37
CA GLY A 410 -8.32 -2.11 5.28
C GLY A 410 -9.10 -3.26 5.93
N LEU A 411 -8.42 -4.22 6.52
CA LEU A 411 -9.06 -5.25 7.32
C LEU A 411 -9.41 -4.70 8.71
N THR A 412 -10.60 -5.02 9.21
CA THR A 412 -11.05 -4.65 10.56
C THR A 412 -11.48 -5.88 11.33
N ALA A 413 -11.20 -5.89 12.62
CA ALA A 413 -11.76 -6.87 13.57
C ALA A 413 -13.21 -6.55 13.98
N GLY A 414 -13.88 -5.63 13.26
CA GLY A 414 -15.26 -5.22 13.51
C GLY A 414 -15.41 -3.95 14.34
N ILE A 415 -14.32 -3.32 14.78
CA ILE A 415 -14.37 -2.14 15.66
C ILE A 415 -14.46 -0.81 14.91
N THR A 416 -14.15 -0.74 13.61
CA THR A 416 -14.18 0.51 12.82
C THR A 416 -15.52 1.26 12.90
N PRO A 417 -16.70 0.62 12.78
CA PRO A 417 -17.99 1.29 12.87
C PRO A 417 -18.28 1.89 14.26
N THR A 418 -17.74 1.31 15.32
CA THR A 418 -18.01 1.71 16.72
C THR A 418 -16.98 2.70 17.29
N LEU A 419 -15.98 3.11 16.50
CA LEU A 419 -14.95 4.04 16.92
C LEU A 419 -15.53 5.38 17.38
N THR A 420 -15.01 5.88 18.49
CA THR A 420 -15.32 7.22 18.99
C THR A 420 -14.83 8.32 18.03
N PHE A 421 -15.21 9.57 18.30
CA PHE A 421 -14.70 10.72 17.54
C PHE A 421 -13.14 10.76 17.55
N VAL A 422 -12.53 10.52 18.71
CA VAL A 422 -11.06 10.49 18.86
C VAL A 422 -10.46 9.33 18.06
N GLY A 423 -11.04 8.14 18.18
CA GLY A 423 -10.58 6.97 17.43
C GLY A 423 -10.61 7.18 15.93
N LYS A 424 -11.70 7.72 15.38
CA LYS A 424 -11.80 8.05 13.95
C LYS A 424 -10.70 9.01 13.51
N ILE A 425 -10.39 10.05 14.29
CA ILE A 425 -9.31 11.00 13.96
C ILE A 425 -7.94 10.33 13.98
N VAL A 426 -7.66 9.51 14.99
CA VAL A 426 -6.38 8.78 15.09
C VAL A 426 -6.20 7.85 13.89
N ILE A 427 -7.23 7.09 13.51
CA ILE A 427 -7.18 6.20 12.34
C ILE A 427 -6.99 7.00 11.03
N ILE A 428 -7.68 8.13 10.86
CA ILE A 428 -7.48 9.05 9.71
C ILE A 428 -6.01 9.48 9.61
N ILE A 429 -5.40 9.88 10.72
CA ILE A 429 -4.01 10.32 10.76
C ILE A 429 -3.07 9.15 10.42
N LEU A 430 -3.32 7.97 10.97
CA LEU A 430 -2.51 6.77 10.71
C LEU A 430 -2.57 6.37 9.23
N MET A 431 -3.76 6.33 8.60
CA MET A 431 -3.93 6.05 7.18
C MET A 431 -3.15 7.06 6.32
N TYR A 432 -3.25 8.34 6.64
CA TYR A 432 -2.56 9.41 5.91
C TYR A 432 -1.04 9.28 6.00
N ILE A 433 -0.48 9.05 7.21
CA ILE A 433 0.96 8.86 7.42
C ILE A 433 1.45 7.60 6.71
N GLY A 434 0.70 6.51 6.82
CA GLY A 434 1.03 5.23 6.19
C GLY A 434 1.10 5.32 4.67
N ARG A 435 0.21 6.12 4.05
CA ARG A 435 0.18 6.32 2.59
C ARG A 435 1.32 7.19 2.09
N ILE A 436 1.54 8.34 2.69
CA ILE A 436 2.59 9.30 2.26
C ILE A 436 3.99 8.76 2.59
N GLY A 437 4.08 7.95 3.63
CA GLY A 437 5.30 7.40 4.17
C GLY A 437 5.86 8.21 5.34
N PRO A 438 6.34 7.53 6.40
CA PRO A 438 6.72 8.15 7.67
C PRO A 438 7.88 9.13 7.53
N ILE A 439 8.91 8.84 6.73
CA ILE A 439 10.00 9.79 6.47
C ILE A 439 9.51 11.06 5.77
N THR A 440 8.61 10.92 4.80
CA THR A 440 8.02 12.06 4.09
C THR A 440 7.30 12.98 5.07
N MET A 441 6.53 12.41 6.01
CA MET A 441 5.85 13.16 7.07
C MET A 441 6.83 13.90 7.99
N VAL A 442 7.87 13.23 8.47
CA VAL A 442 8.91 13.88 9.28
C VAL A 442 9.53 15.06 8.52
N LEU A 443 9.84 14.90 7.24
CA LEU A 443 10.43 15.95 6.40
C LEU A 443 9.47 17.12 6.14
N ILE A 444 8.15 16.93 6.18
CA ILE A 444 7.16 18.01 6.08
C ILE A 444 7.28 18.95 7.28
N PHE A 445 7.44 18.40 8.49
CA PHE A 445 7.49 19.16 9.74
C PHE A 445 8.88 19.69 10.09
N VAL A 446 9.95 19.10 9.56
CA VAL A 446 11.28 19.63 9.77
C VAL A 446 11.35 21.05 9.21
N ARG A 447 11.35 22.06 10.10
CA ARG A 447 11.66 23.45 9.75
C ARG A 447 12.98 23.45 9.01
N LYS A 448 13.12 24.31 7.99
CA LYS A 448 14.43 24.64 7.43
C LYS A 448 15.40 24.85 8.59
N TYR A 449 16.14 23.82 8.94
CA TYR A 449 17.35 24.04 9.71
C TYR A 449 18.19 24.96 8.81
N ASN A 450 18.16 26.24 9.09
CA ASN A 450 19.13 27.16 8.52
C ASN A 450 20.46 26.57 8.91
N ALA A 451 21.08 25.84 8.01
CA ALA A 451 22.49 25.60 8.05
C ALA A 451 23.16 26.98 7.92
N LYS A 452 23.03 27.82 8.98
CA LYS A 452 24.10 28.73 9.30
C LYS A 452 25.32 27.82 9.29
N LYS A 453 26.28 28.16 8.46
CA LYS A 453 27.61 27.58 8.41
C LYS A 453 28.12 27.23 9.83
N GLY A 454 27.60 26.16 10.45
CA GLY A 454 28.34 25.45 11.45
C GLY A 454 29.49 24.83 10.66
N LYS A 455 30.72 25.24 10.90
CA LYS A 455 31.89 24.41 10.64
C LYS A 455 31.48 23.01 11.08
N ASP A 456 31.72 21.98 10.27
CA ASP A 456 31.59 20.58 10.74
C ASP A 456 32.52 20.48 11.97
N VAL A 457 31.95 20.66 13.16
CA VAL A 457 32.67 20.53 14.41
C VAL A 457 32.71 19.01 14.64
N ASN A 458 33.86 18.43 14.41
CA ASN A 458 34.12 17.07 14.81
C ASN A 458 34.34 17.05 16.31
N TYR A 459 33.36 16.58 17.06
CA TYR A 459 33.52 16.30 18.49
C TYR A 459 34.38 15.04 18.69
N ILE A 460 35.06 14.97 19.84
CA ILE A 460 35.82 13.78 20.25
C ILE A 460 34.85 12.61 20.34
N LYS A 461 35.25 11.47 19.75
CA LYS A 461 34.47 10.24 19.85
C LYS A 461 34.72 9.62 21.23
N GLU A 462 33.65 9.40 21.99
CA GLU A 462 33.66 8.76 23.27
C GLU A 462 33.03 7.37 23.20
N HIS A 463 33.56 6.41 23.93
CA HIS A 463 33.04 5.07 23.97
C HIS A 463 31.84 5.01 24.93
N ILE A 464 30.68 4.58 24.39
CA ILE A 464 29.48 4.35 25.16
C ILE A 464 29.27 2.84 25.23
N LEU A 465 29.04 2.30 26.41
CA LEU A 465 28.70 0.90 26.61
C LEU A 465 27.28 0.67 26.11
N ILE A 466 27.12 -0.26 25.16
CA ILE A 466 25.84 -0.77 24.71
C ILE A 466 25.73 -2.20 25.21
N GLY A 467 24.61 -2.54 25.87
CA GLY A 467 24.37 -3.84 26.48
C GLY A 467 24.35 -5.01 25.51
#